data_7da170adcba8905a1505634f57885ef8
#
_entry.id   7da170adcba8905a1505634f57885ef8
#
_cell.length_a   1.000
_cell.length_b   1.000
_cell.length_c   1.000
_cell.angle_alpha   90.00
_cell.angle_beta   90.00
_cell.angle_gamma   90.00
#
_symmetry.space_group_name_H-M   'P 1'
#
loop_
_entity.id
_entity.type
_entity.pdbx_description
1 polymer ?
#
loop_
_entity_poly.entity_id
_entity_poly.type
_entity_poly.pdbx_seq_one_letter_code
_entity_poly.pdbx_strand_id
1 'polypeptide(L)'
;MSANDKLRKQRAKLILSKENSICKINDRIYTVISQSGIGSYKLEWKGYHWVCNCPDFIKNGHIRPCKHVLALKLHLNIGYLKTDEEEPKIIPVTYSQNWSNYNLSQRQEFELFDQLLYDLVQSIEEPNQFMGRPKLKSRDQLFCCILKIYGQLSSRRSQCLFHQALERQQISHEPHYNVVSKTLLKPETTNILQKLVRLSSQPLANIETDFAVDSSGFRCSSFGSYCSQKHRSKMKHNWLKVHICTGVKTNIITEVIITDEHVHDSPQFEQLITNTAERFNVNDVVADLGYSSKKNLEIVNKIGGNAYIPFKKNTAGVSRGSMIWTRAYHYFQLHREEFMDHYHKRSNVESTFAAIKRKFGETIKSKSRVAQENEMLCKIIAYNITVIIYAMHEFGITPDFCI
;
A
#
# COMPACT_ATOMS: atom_id res chain seq x y z
N MET A 1 -23.38 -14.89 3.84
CA MET A 1 -23.94 -16.28 3.70
C MET A 1 -24.54 -16.74 5.03
N SER A 2 -25.75 -17.26 5.03
CA SER A 2 -26.35 -17.82 6.25
C SER A 2 -25.69 -19.15 6.63
N ALA A 3 -25.70 -19.52 7.94
CA ALA A 3 -25.17 -20.82 8.41
C ALA A 3 -25.81 -22.00 7.66
N ASN A 4 -27.06 -21.86 7.26
CA ASN A 4 -27.81 -22.87 6.49
C ASN A 4 -27.29 -23.03 5.06
N ASP A 5 -26.73 -21.98 4.44
CA ASP A 5 -26.18 -22.09 3.08
C ASP A 5 -24.82 -22.81 3.07
N LYS A 6 -23.98 -22.59 4.11
CA LYS A 6 -22.73 -23.34 4.31
C LYS A 6 -23.01 -24.84 4.47
N LEU A 7 -24.01 -25.18 5.27
CA LEU A 7 -24.41 -26.58 5.50
C LEU A 7 -24.94 -27.25 4.21
N ARG A 8 -25.69 -26.54 3.38
CA ARG A 8 -26.17 -27.06 2.08
C ARG A 8 -25.03 -27.32 1.10
N LYS A 9 -24.04 -26.41 1.02
CA LYS A 9 -22.83 -26.61 0.19
C LYS A 9 -22.01 -27.82 0.65
N GLN A 10 -21.83 -28.00 1.96
CA GLN A 10 -21.16 -29.20 2.50
C GLN A 10 -21.88 -30.49 2.13
N ARG A 11 -23.22 -30.51 2.26
CA ARG A 11 -24.05 -31.65 1.87
C ARG A 11 -24.02 -31.92 0.35
N ALA A 12 -23.91 -30.89 -0.49
CA ALA A 12 -23.72 -31.04 -1.93
C ALA A 12 -22.38 -31.69 -2.27
N LYS A 13 -21.30 -31.31 -1.60
CA LYS A 13 -19.97 -31.94 -1.75
C LYS A 13 -19.98 -33.41 -1.30
N LEU A 14 -20.68 -33.75 -0.23
CA LEU A 14 -20.86 -35.15 0.24
C LEU A 14 -21.69 -36.02 -0.75
N ILE A 15 -22.58 -35.43 -1.54
CA ILE A 15 -23.25 -36.15 -2.62
C ILE A 15 -22.24 -36.46 -3.72
N LEU A 16 -21.40 -35.50 -4.11
CA LEU A 16 -20.40 -35.67 -5.16
C LEU A 16 -19.28 -36.65 -4.83
N SER A 17 -18.97 -36.86 -3.55
CA SER A 17 -17.95 -37.84 -3.14
C SER A 17 -18.39 -39.29 -3.30
N LYS A 18 -19.66 -39.57 -3.61
CA LYS A 18 -20.16 -40.89 -3.90
C LYS A 18 -20.04 -41.23 -5.38
N GLU A 19 -19.55 -42.42 -5.72
CA GLU A 19 -19.47 -42.87 -7.09
C GLU A 19 -20.86 -42.90 -7.75
N ASN A 20 -20.92 -42.52 -9.03
CA ASN A 20 -22.16 -42.45 -9.81
C ASN A 20 -23.28 -41.62 -9.18
N SER A 21 -22.90 -40.59 -8.41
CA SER A 21 -23.86 -39.76 -7.68
C SER A 21 -24.73 -38.89 -8.58
N ILE A 22 -24.31 -38.62 -9.81
CA ILE A 22 -25.03 -37.84 -10.82
C ILE A 22 -25.00 -38.63 -12.13
N CYS A 23 -26.19 -38.92 -12.68
CA CYS A 23 -26.35 -39.55 -13.97
C CYS A 23 -27.04 -38.61 -14.94
N LYS A 24 -26.44 -38.44 -16.11
CA LYS A 24 -27.01 -37.67 -17.23
C LYS A 24 -28.01 -38.52 -17.99
N ILE A 25 -29.26 -38.05 -18.10
CA ILE A 25 -30.28 -38.70 -18.95
C ILE A 25 -30.26 -38.05 -20.35
N ASN A 26 -30.21 -36.71 -20.40
CA ASN A 26 -30.01 -35.94 -21.63
C ASN A 26 -29.43 -34.56 -21.25
N ASP A 27 -29.25 -33.67 -22.22
CA ASP A 27 -28.65 -32.33 -22.00
C ASP A 27 -29.46 -31.41 -21.03
N ARG A 28 -30.73 -31.74 -20.82
CA ARG A 28 -31.64 -30.96 -19.97
C ARG A 28 -32.13 -31.71 -18.74
N ILE A 29 -31.79 -32.99 -18.57
CA ILE A 29 -32.28 -33.82 -17.48
C ILE A 29 -31.16 -34.62 -16.85
N TYR A 30 -31.03 -34.52 -15.54
CA TYR A 30 -30.09 -35.27 -14.71
C TYR A 30 -30.79 -35.92 -13.54
N THR A 31 -30.26 -37.00 -13.03
CA THR A 31 -30.64 -37.58 -11.75
C THR A 31 -29.49 -37.46 -10.76
N VAL A 32 -29.82 -37.10 -9.54
CA VAL A 32 -28.85 -36.95 -8.43
C VAL A 32 -29.32 -37.82 -7.28
N ILE A 33 -28.43 -38.68 -6.74
CA ILE A 33 -28.77 -39.57 -5.64
C ILE A 33 -29.16 -38.80 -4.37
N SER A 34 -30.06 -39.38 -3.58
CA SER A 34 -30.36 -38.85 -2.26
C SER A 34 -29.14 -38.95 -1.34
N GLN A 35 -28.99 -37.99 -0.43
CA GLN A 35 -27.92 -38.03 0.58
C GLN A 35 -28.00 -39.29 1.47
N SER A 36 -29.21 -39.78 1.74
CA SER A 36 -29.45 -41.03 2.47
C SER A 36 -29.04 -42.29 1.70
N GLY A 37 -28.75 -42.17 0.39
CA GLY A 37 -28.41 -43.29 -0.47
C GLY A 37 -29.59 -44.11 -0.97
N ILE A 38 -30.84 -43.80 -0.55
CA ILE A 38 -32.05 -44.45 -1.00
C ILE A 38 -32.77 -43.55 -2.01
N GLY A 39 -32.79 -43.96 -3.27
CA GLY A 39 -33.44 -43.26 -4.37
C GLY A 39 -32.66 -42.08 -4.94
N SER A 40 -33.18 -41.49 -6.00
CA SER A 40 -32.61 -40.34 -6.70
C SER A 40 -33.67 -39.30 -6.99
N TYR A 41 -33.23 -38.07 -7.18
CA TYR A 41 -34.07 -36.91 -7.54
C TYR A 41 -33.78 -36.49 -8.95
N LYS A 42 -34.84 -36.22 -9.72
CA LYS A 42 -34.77 -35.69 -11.08
C LYS A 42 -34.54 -34.18 -11.06
N LEU A 43 -33.58 -33.72 -11.87
CA LEU A 43 -33.31 -32.31 -12.10
C LEU A 43 -33.56 -32.02 -13.58
N GLU A 44 -34.28 -30.94 -13.86
CA GLU A 44 -34.65 -30.51 -15.19
C GLU A 44 -34.30 -29.06 -15.44
N TRP A 45 -33.67 -28.77 -16.58
CA TRP A 45 -33.36 -27.40 -17.02
C TRP A 45 -34.57 -26.71 -17.65
N LYS A 46 -35.03 -25.61 -17.09
CA LYS A 46 -36.18 -24.82 -17.55
C LYS A 46 -35.76 -23.57 -18.36
N GLY A 47 -34.63 -23.61 -19.04
CA GLY A 47 -34.13 -22.51 -19.88
C GLY A 47 -33.24 -21.49 -19.18
N TYR A 48 -33.48 -21.22 -17.90
CA TYR A 48 -32.74 -20.23 -17.10
C TYR A 48 -32.35 -20.72 -15.69
N HIS A 49 -32.95 -21.83 -15.19
CA HIS A 49 -32.58 -22.43 -13.93
C HIS A 49 -32.86 -23.94 -13.87
N TRP A 50 -32.18 -24.63 -12.94
CA TRP A 50 -32.41 -26.03 -12.65
C TRP A 50 -33.54 -26.22 -11.62
N VAL A 51 -34.50 -27.04 -11.93
CA VAL A 51 -35.61 -27.46 -11.05
C VAL A 51 -35.36 -28.85 -10.54
N CYS A 52 -35.57 -29.12 -9.25
CA CYS A 52 -35.40 -30.41 -8.61
C CYS A 52 -36.74 -30.87 -7.99
N ASN A 53 -37.07 -32.14 -8.10
CA ASN A 53 -38.28 -32.72 -7.50
C ASN A 53 -38.12 -33.13 -6.03
N CYS A 54 -37.04 -32.72 -5.35
CA CYS A 54 -36.85 -33.04 -3.92
C CYS A 54 -37.74 -32.16 -3.01
N PRO A 55 -38.13 -32.65 -1.81
CA PRO A 55 -39.01 -31.90 -0.90
C PRO A 55 -38.47 -30.52 -0.48
N ASP A 56 -37.11 -30.37 -0.33
CA ASP A 56 -36.52 -29.08 -0.01
C ASP A 56 -36.63 -28.07 -1.18
N PHE A 57 -36.53 -28.53 -2.42
CA PHE A 57 -36.69 -27.66 -3.58
C PHE A 57 -38.16 -27.28 -3.80
N ILE A 58 -39.10 -28.22 -3.63
CA ILE A 58 -40.52 -27.96 -3.75
C ILE A 58 -40.93 -26.88 -2.74
N LYS A 59 -40.42 -26.94 -1.52
CA LYS A 59 -40.75 -25.98 -0.45
C LYS A 59 -39.99 -24.64 -0.56
N ASN A 60 -38.74 -24.64 -0.96
CA ASN A 60 -37.84 -23.49 -0.85
C ASN A 60 -37.15 -23.10 -2.15
N GLY A 61 -37.38 -23.82 -3.26
CA GLY A 61 -36.63 -23.67 -4.51
C GLY A 61 -36.75 -22.31 -5.20
N HIS A 62 -37.84 -21.57 -4.91
CA HIS A 62 -38.09 -20.21 -5.38
C HIS A 62 -37.20 -19.16 -4.66
N ILE A 63 -36.69 -19.49 -3.45
CA ILE A 63 -35.86 -18.57 -2.66
C ILE A 63 -34.38 -18.92 -2.84
N ARG A 64 -34.06 -20.24 -2.89
CA ARG A 64 -32.67 -20.73 -2.90
C ARG A 64 -32.55 -22.15 -3.45
N PRO A 65 -31.43 -22.51 -4.10
CA PRO A 65 -31.21 -23.85 -4.63
C PRO A 65 -31.08 -24.89 -3.52
N CYS A 66 -31.62 -26.10 -3.74
CA CYS A 66 -31.42 -27.22 -2.85
C CYS A 66 -30.02 -27.84 -3.01
N LYS A 67 -29.61 -28.73 -2.10
CA LYS A 67 -28.31 -29.42 -2.14
C LYS A 67 -28.08 -30.23 -3.43
N HIS A 68 -29.13 -30.80 -4.07
CA HIS A 68 -29.03 -31.55 -5.32
C HIS A 68 -28.76 -30.64 -6.51
N VAL A 69 -29.42 -29.49 -6.58
CA VAL A 69 -29.12 -28.45 -7.60
C VAL A 69 -27.71 -27.93 -7.43
N LEU A 70 -27.25 -27.72 -6.19
CA LEU A 70 -25.86 -27.32 -5.92
C LEU A 70 -24.87 -28.40 -6.33
N ALA A 71 -25.14 -29.67 -6.04
CA ALA A 71 -24.29 -30.79 -6.47
C ALA A 71 -24.19 -30.88 -8.00
N LEU A 72 -25.31 -30.76 -8.71
CA LEU A 72 -25.31 -30.73 -10.19
C LEU A 72 -24.52 -29.53 -10.74
N LYS A 73 -24.71 -28.34 -10.18
CA LYS A 73 -23.94 -27.16 -10.61
C LYS A 73 -22.43 -27.35 -10.40
N LEU A 74 -22.03 -27.92 -9.29
CA LEU A 74 -20.65 -28.28 -9.01
C LEU A 74 -20.09 -29.30 -9.99
N HIS A 75 -20.89 -30.35 -10.32
CA HIS A 75 -20.50 -31.38 -11.27
C HIS A 75 -20.33 -30.85 -12.70
N LEU A 76 -21.21 -29.93 -13.12
CA LEU A 76 -21.18 -29.33 -14.46
C LEU A 76 -20.25 -28.13 -14.55
N ASN A 77 -19.54 -27.75 -13.50
CA ASN A 77 -18.80 -26.50 -13.37
C ASN A 77 -19.62 -25.24 -13.74
N ILE A 78 -20.96 -25.35 -13.71
CA ILE A 78 -21.89 -24.25 -14.00
C ILE A 78 -22.09 -23.44 -12.74
N GLY A 79 -21.56 -22.22 -12.69
CA GLY A 79 -21.83 -21.27 -11.62
C GLY A 79 -20.70 -20.95 -10.67
N TYR A 80 -19.48 -21.42 -10.94
CA TYR A 80 -18.29 -20.91 -10.24
C TYR A 80 -17.84 -19.53 -10.72
N LEU A 81 -18.47 -19.00 -11.77
CA LEU A 81 -18.21 -17.65 -12.27
C LEU A 81 -18.97 -16.53 -11.53
N LYS A 82 -19.89 -16.86 -10.62
CA LYS A 82 -20.68 -15.80 -9.91
C LYS A 82 -21.27 -16.29 -8.60
N THR A 83 -20.56 -16.48 -7.51
CA THR A 83 -21.13 -16.30 -6.15
C THR A 83 -20.22 -16.70 -5.00
N ASP A 84 -18.95 -16.80 -5.17
CA ASP A 84 -18.07 -16.63 -4.04
C ASP A 84 -17.13 -15.48 -4.44
N GLU A 85 -17.58 -14.27 -4.14
CA GLU A 85 -16.68 -13.19 -3.81
C GLU A 85 -15.99 -13.62 -2.50
N GLU A 86 -15.11 -14.61 -2.57
CA GLU A 86 -13.88 -14.49 -1.83
C GLU A 86 -13.26 -13.27 -2.48
N GLU A 87 -13.24 -12.16 -1.77
CA GLU A 87 -12.29 -11.08 -2.07
C GLU A 87 -11.00 -11.81 -2.42
N PRO A 88 -10.40 -11.52 -3.58
CA PRO A 88 -9.17 -12.19 -3.98
C PRO A 88 -8.26 -12.09 -2.78
N LYS A 89 -7.93 -13.22 -2.15
CA LYS A 89 -6.94 -13.23 -1.08
C LYS A 89 -5.71 -12.65 -1.72
N ILE A 90 -5.40 -11.41 -1.37
CA ILE A 90 -4.16 -10.77 -1.77
C ILE A 90 -3.07 -11.69 -1.21
N ILE A 91 -2.52 -12.53 -2.07
CA ILE A 91 -1.34 -13.31 -1.72
C ILE A 91 -0.21 -12.29 -1.78
N PRO A 92 0.35 -11.89 -0.63
CA PRO A 92 1.43 -10.94 -0.64
C PRO A 92 2.57 -11.56 -1.44
N VAL A 93 3.02 -10.90 -2.50
CA VAL A 93 4.26 -11.27 -3.17
C VAL A 93 5.38 -10.87 -2.21
N THR A 94 5.77 -11.80 -1.36
CA THR A 94 6.90 -11.63 -0.46
C THR A 94 8.12 -12.27 -1.11
N TYR A 95 9.15 -11.48 -1.33
CA TYR A 95 10.47 -12.02 -1.64
C TYR A 95 10.99 -12.76 -0.40
N SER A 96 11.71 -13.87 -0.62
CA SER A 96 12.31 -14.61 0.49
C SER A 96 13.28 -13.70 1.26
N GLN A 97 13.02 -13.50 2.55
CA GLN A 97 13.84 -12.66 3.42
C GLN A 97 15.20 -13.33 3.69
N ASN A 98 16.30 -12.68 3.36
CA ASN A 98 17.61 -13.11 3.82
C ASN A 98 17.80 -12.70 5.28
N TRP A 99 17.48 -13.60 6.19
CA TRP A 99 17.53 -13.33 7.64
C TRP A 99 18.92 -12.99 8.16
N SER A 100 19.98 -13.51 7.55
CA SER A 100 21.36 -13.20 7.93
C SER A 100 21.66 -11.73 7.66
N ASN A 101 21.42 -11.27 6.44
CA ASN A 101 21.64 -9.89 6.03
C ASN A 101 20.70 -8.92 6.77
N TYR A 102 19.46 -9.33 7.00
CA TYR A 102 18.53 -8.55 7.81
C TYR A 102 19.05 -8.33 9.24
N ASN A 103 19.48 -9.40 9.92
CA ASN A 103 20.00 -9.30 11.28
C ASN A 103 21.28 -8.45 11.35
N LEU A 104 22.14 -8.56 10.34
CA LEU A 104 23.34 -7.74 10.24
C LEU A 104 22.99 -6.26 10.07
N SER A 105 22.06 -5.95 9.15
CA SER A 105 21.57 -4.58 8.95
C SER A 105 20.99 -3.97 10.22
N GLN A 106 20.23 -4.75 11.00
CA GLN A 106 19.64 -4.28 12.26
C GLN A 106 20.70 -3.98 13.34
N ARG A 107 21.76 -4.77 13.40
CA ARG A 107 22.87 -4.53 14.35
C ARG A 107 23.64 -3.25 14.05
N GLN A 108 23.80 -2.92 12.78
CA GLN A 108 24.57 -1.77 12.32
C GLN A 108 23.68 -0.55 12.01
N GLU A 109 22.34 -0.69 12.14
CA GLU A 109 21.38 0.32 11.70
C GLU A 109 21.68 1.71 12.29
N PHE A 110 21.95 1.82 13.58
CA PHE A 110 22.14 3.12 14.22
C PHE A 110 23.42 3.82 13.74
N GLU A 111 24.51 3.10 13.64
CA GLU A 111 25.79 3.64 13.18
C GLU A 111 25.77 4.05 11.71
N LEU A 112 25.25 3.17 10.85
CA LEU A 112 25.08 3.45 9.42
C LEU A 112 24.03 4.55 9.18
N PHE A 113 22.99 4.62 10.00
CA PHE A 113 21.98 5.67 9.89
C PHE A 113 22.58 7.05 10.09
N ASP A 114 23.40 7.22 11.11
CA ASP A 114 24.08 8.47 11.43
C ASP A 114 24.98 8.93 10.27
N GLN A 115 25.76 8.00 9.69
CA GLN A 115 26.65 8.27 8.57
C GLN A 115 25.86 8.64 7.31
N LEU A 116 24.86 7.84 6.92
CA LEU A 116 24.06 8.09 5.73
C LEU A 116 23.23 9.37 5.84
N LEU A 117 22.72 9.68 7.03
CA LEU A 117 22.03 10.94 7.27
C LEU A 117 22.97 12.13 7.11
N TYR A 118 24.20 12.02 7.64
CA TYR A 118 25.22 13.05 7.46
C TYR A 118 25.53 13.28 5.97
N ASP A 119 25.77 12.20 5.22
CA ASP A 119 26.07 12.29 3.79
C ASP A 119 24.89 12.88 3.00
N LEU A 120 23.66 12.46 3.31
CA LEU A 120 22.45 12.98 2.66
C LEU A 120 22.27 14.50 2.86
N VAL A 121 22.47 15.01 4.08
CA VAL A 121 22.25 16.43 4.35
C VAL A 121 23.38 17.33 3.78
N GLN A 122 24.53 16.79 3.38
CA GLN A 122 25.56 17.55 2.69
C GLN A 122 25.09 18.11 1.33
N SER A 123 24.08 17.48 0.71
CA SER A 123 23.45 17.98 -0.52
C SER A 123 22.66 19.29 -0.35
N ILE A 124 22.48 19.76 0.89
CA ILE A 124 21.72 20.99 1.18
C ILE A 124 22.59 22.20 0.92
N GLU A 125 22.13 23.04 0.00
CA GLU A 125 22.73 24.35 -0.25
C GLU A 125 22.47 25.30 0.92
N GLU A 126 23.52 25.87 1.47
CA GLU A 126 23.41 26.84 2.54
C GLU A 126 23.18 28.26 1.98
N PRO A 127 22.19 28.99 2.46
CA PRO A 127 21.97 30.35 2.02
C PRO A 127 23.13 31.26 2.46
N ASN A 128 23.62 32.09 1.55
CA ASN A 128 24.65 33.08 1.87
C ASN A 128 24.15 34.07 2.92
N GLN A 129 24.93 34.22 3.98
CA GLN A 129 24.65 35.21 5.02
C GLN A 129 25.71 36.32 4.95
N PHE A 130 25.32 37.51 4.57
CA PHE A 130 26.23 38.63 4.39
C PHE A 130 26.43 39.45 5.68
N MET A 131 25.47 39.48 6.58
CA MET A 131 25.54 40.27 7.82
C MET A 131 24.84 39.61 8.99
N GLY A 132 25.23 39.99 10.24
CA GLY A 132 24.63 39.56 11.47
C GLY A 132 25.32 38.36 12.10
N ARG A 133 24.78 37.89 13.27
CA ARG A 133 25.31 36.71 13.97
C ARG A 133 25.19 35.48 13.07
N PRO A 134 26.25 34.65 12.94
CA PRO A 134 26.20 33.40 12.18
C PRO A 134 25.00 32.53 12.61
N LYS A 135 24.19 32.14 11.64
CA LYS A 135 23.09 31.20 11.88
C LYS A 135 23.61 29.77 11.90
N LEU A 136 22.94 28.92 12.67
CA LEU A 136 23.19 27.50 12.57
C LEU A 136 22.87 27.03 11.14
N LYS A 137 23.77 26.24 10.54
CA LYS A 137 23.61 25.74 9.17
C LYS A 137 22.29 24.97 9.00
N SER A 138 21.65 25.12 7.86
CA SER A 138 20.37 24.44 7.57
C SER A 138 20.53 22.93 7.59
N ARG A 139 21.65 22.42 7.08
CA ARG A 139 21.98 20.99 7.13
C ARG A 139 22.09 20.46 8.56
N ASP A 140 22.74 21.20 9.48
CA ASP A 140 22.86 20.80 10.89
C ASP A 140 21.48 20.79 11.60
N GLN A 141 20.63 21.79 11.27
CA GLN A 141 19.26 21.86 11.80
C GLN A 141 18.44 20.66 11.33
N LEU A 142 18.50 20.29 10.05
CA LEU A 142 17.73 19.19 9.48
C LEU A 142 18.28 17.83 9.91
N PHE A 143 19.61 17.69 10.00
CA PHE A 143 20.23 16.52 10.62
C PHE A 143 19.65 16.25 11.99
N CYS A 144 19.65 17.24 12.87
CA CYS A 144 19.08 17.12 14.23
C CYS A 144 17.57 16.84 14.23
N CYS A 145 16.79 17.39 13.27
CA CYS A 145 15.36 17.11 13.15
C CYS A 145 15.12 15.64 12.81
N ILE A 146 15.80 15.11 11.80
CA ILE A 146 15.63 13.73 11.34
C ILE A 146 16.15 12.75 12.40
N LEU A 147 17.32 13.01 12.98
CA LEU A 147 17.90 12.20 14.03
C LEU A 147 17.00 12.10 15.28
N LYS A 148 16.40 13.22 15.72
CA LYS A 148 15.41 13.21 16.81
C LYS A 148 14.20 12.36 16.49
N ILE A 149 13.70 12.43 15.25
CA ILE A 149 12.52 11.68 14.82
C ILE A 149 12.85 10.19 14.73
N TYR A 150 14.00 9.84 14.20
CA TYR A 150 14.51 8.46 14.17
C TYR A 150 14.64 7.90 15.61
N GLY A 151 15.27 8.62 16.52
CA GLY A 151 15.41 8.21 17.93
C GLY A 151 14.11 8.27 18.76
N GLN A 152 13.02 8.82 18.23
CA GLN A 152 11.71 8.98 18.87
C GLN A 152 11.76 9.69 20.24
N LEU A 153 12.81 10.41 20.52
CA LEU A 153 13.02 11.07 21.81
C LEU A 153 12.17 12.34 21.94
N SER A 154 11.87 12.70 23.18
CA SER A 154 11.31 14.02 23.47
C SER A 154 12.35 15.11 23.18
N SER A 155 11.90 16.35 22.93
CA SER A 155 12.80 17.45 22.52
C SER A 155 13.97 17.66 23.49
N ARG A 156 13.75 17.60 24.80
CA ARG A 156 14.84 17.76 25.79
C ARG A 156 15.77 16.55 25.80
N ARG A 157 15.24 15.34 25.72
CA ARG A 157 16.06 14.12 25.68
C ARG A 157 16.87 13.97 24.40
N SER A 158 16.43 14.56 23.29
CA SER A 158 17.20 14.54 22.05
C SER A 158 18.51 15.33 22.11
N GLN A 159 18.72 16.14 23.15
CA GLN A 159 19.98 16.86 23.35
C GLN A 159 21.18 15.89 23.43
N CYS A 160 20.98 14.68 24.00
CA CYS A 160 22.06 13.67 24.04
C CYS A 160 22.51 13.23 22.65
N LEU A 161 21.57 13.11 21.70
CA LEU A 161 21.90 12.77 20.30
C LEU A 161 22.67 13.91 19.61
N PHE A 162 22.31 15.16 19.91
CA PHE A 162 22.99 16.34 19.34
C PHE A 162 24.40 16.47 19.88
N HIS A 163 24.59 16.19 21.16
CA HIS A 163 25.91 16.13 21.77
C HIS A 163 26.82 15.07 21.10
N GLN A 164 26.31 13.86 20.93
CA GLN A 164 27.02 12.79 20.23
C GLN A 164 27.35 13.15 18.75
N ALA A 165 26.41 13.81 18.06
CA ALA A 165 26.63 14.27 16.69
C ALA A 165 27.74 15.35 16.62
N LEU A 166 27.84 16.22 17.63
CA LEU A 166 28.94 17.18 17.73
C LEU A 166 30.29 16.48 17.98
N GLU A 167 30.33 15.51 18.91
CA GLU A 167 31.55 14.73 19.17
C GLU A 167 32.05 13.98 17.94
N ARG A 168 31.12 13.49 17.11
CA ARG A 168 31.41 12.84 15.82
C ARG A 168 31.69 13.81 14.66
N GLN A 169 31.72 15.12 14.94
CA GLN A 169 31.93 16.19 13.93
C GLN A 169 30.89 16.21 12.79
N GLN A 170 29.68 15.67 13.03
CA GLN A 170 28.59 15.64 12.05
C GLN A 170 27.82 16.96 12.02
N ILE A 171 27.87 17.74 13.11
CA ILE A 171 27.34 19.10 13.19
C ILE A 171 28.41 20.06 13.68
N SER A 172 28.31 21.32 13.28
CA SER A 172 29.31 22.34 13.64
C SER A 172 29.17 22.87 15.06
N HIS A 173 27.95 22.89 15.58
CA HIS A 173 27.62 23.37 16.94
C HIS A 173 26.44 22.58 17.48
N GLU A 174 26.44 22.30 18.78
CA GLU A 174 25.30 21.66 19.44
C GLU A 174 24.11 22.64 19.51
N PRO A 175 22.98 22.34 18.83
CA PRO A 175 21.82 23.21 18.87
C PRO A 175 21.02 22.98 20.15
N HIS A 176 20.39 24.03 20.67
CA HIS A 176 19.39 23.88 21.71
C HIS A 176 18.19 23.08 21.21
N TYR A 177 17.60 22.21 22.02
CA TYR A 177 16.49 21.32 21.67
C TYR A 177 15.29 22.00 21.00
N ASN A 178 15.05 23.29 21.27
CA ASN A 178 13.99 24.07 20.63
C ASN A 178 14.25 24.35 19.14
N VAL A 179 15.48 24.20 18.66
CA VAL A 179 15.81 24.42 17.24
C VAL A 179 15.00 23.48 16.36
N VAL A 180 14.82 22.22 16.75
CA VAL A 180 14.01 21.25 15.99
C VAL A 180 12.58 21.78 15.77
N SER A 181 11.91 22.21 16.83
CA SER A 181 10.54 22.73 16.71
C SER A 181 10.48 23.98 15.84
N LYS A 182 11.47 24.89 15.98
CA LYS A 182 11.55 26.11 15.15
C LYS A 182 11.82 25.78 13.69
N THR A 183 12.67 24.81 13.39
CA THR A 183 12.99 24.39 12.01
C THR A 183 11.78 23.75 11.36
N LEU A 184 11.07 22.87 12.06
CA LEU A 184 9.87 22.24 11.52
C LEU A 184 8.71 23.22 11.25
N LEU A 185 8.69 24.39 11.86
CA LEU A 185 7.69 25.43 11.63
C LEU A 185 7.92 26.25 10.36
N LYS A 186 9.10 26.17 9.76
CA LYS A 186 9.47 27.01 8.61
C LYS A 186 8.92 26.40 7.30
N PRO A 187 8.17 27.16 6.47
CA PRO A 187 7.67 26.66 5.18
C PRO A 187 8.79 26.28 4.20
N GLU A 188 9.91 27.02 4.20
CA GLU A 188 11.07 26.71 3.37
C GLU A 188 11.67 25.31 3.66
N THR A 189 11.53 24.82 4.87
CA THR A 189 11.95 23.46 5.28
C THR A 189 11.23 22.38 4.49
N THR A 190 9.97 22.56 4.15
CA THR A 190 9.17 21.58 3.40
C THR A 190 9.80 21.24 2.05
N ASN A 191 10.21 22.25 1.28
CA ASN A 191 10.82 22.05 -0.04
C ASN A 191 12.16 21.31 0.06
N ILE A 192 12.97 21.64 1.09
CA ILE A 192 14.25 20.96 1.32
C ILE A 192 14.01 19.50 1.68
N LEU A 193 13.08 19.21 2.58
CA LEU A 193 12.76 17.85 2.98
C LEU A 193 12.19 17.02 1.82
N GLN A 194 11.36 17.60 0.95
CA GLN A 194 10.90 16.93 -0.27
C GLN A 194 12.06 16.55 -1.20
N LYS A 195 13.03 17.47 -1.39
CA LYS A 195 14.26 17.14 -2.11
C LYS A 195 15.02 15.99 -1.46
N LEU A 196 15.18 16.01 -0.13
CA LEU A 196 15.86 14.93 0.61
C LEU A 196 15.14 13.59 0.51
N VAL A 197 13.79 13.55 0.46
CA VAL A 197 13.05 12.30 0.18
C VAL A 197 13.46 11.73 -1.17
N ARG A 198 13.50 12.58 -2.20
CA ARG A 198 13.88 12.17 -3.56
C ARG A 198 15.31 11.67 -3.61
N LEU A 199 16.25 12.40 -3.01
CA LEU A 199 17.66 12.03 -2.95
C LEU A 199 17.88 10.73 -2.17
N SER A 200 17.18 10.56 -1.05
CA SER A 200 17.28 9.33 -0.25
C SER A 200 16.81 8.07 -0.99
N SER A 201 16.06 8.18 -2.08
CA SER A 201 15.67 7.03 -2.89
C SER A 201 16.64 6.72 -4.05
N GLN A 202 17.45 7.68 -4.44
CA GLN A 202 18.30 7.62 -5.63
C GLN A 202 19.26 6.42 -5.67
N PRO A 203 19.92 6.00 -4.56
CA PRO A 203 20.81 4.86 -4.59
C PRO A 203 20.18 3.55 -5.07
N LEU A 204 18.84 3.45 -5.08
CA LEU A 204 18.10 2.27 -5.52
C LEU A 204 17.51 2.40 -6.93
N ALA A 205 17.88 3.44 -7.68
CA ALA A 205 17.33 3.71 -9.02
C ALA A 205 17.56 2.57 -10.03
N ASN A 206 18.68 1.86 -9.92
CA ASN A 206 19.00 0.73 -10.79
C ASN A 206 18.40 -0.62 -10.32
N ILE A 207 17.78 -0.65 -9.15
CA ILE A 207 17.23 -1.88 -8.55
C ILE A 207 15.71 -1.92 -8.68
N GLU A 208 15.06 -0.76 -8.55
CA GLU A 208 13.60 -0.64 -8.62
C GLU A 208 13.13 -0.28 -10.01
N THR A 209 12.18 -1.06 -10.50
CA THR A 209 11.51 -0.85 -11.79
C THR A 209 10.00 -0.92 -11.67
N ASP A 210 9.49 -1.53 -10.61
CA ASP A 210 8.06 -1.69 -10.36
C ASP A 210 7.65 -0.84 -9.17
N PHE A 211 6.52 -0.15 -9.29
CA PHE A 211 6.10 0.82 -8.28
C PHE A 211 4.66 0.61 -7.85
N ALA A 212 4.41 0.81 -6.55
CA ALA A 212 3.09 0.78 -5.97
C ALA A 212 2.71 2.16 -5.42
N VAL A 213 1.47 2.59 -5.70
CA VAL A 213 0.91 3.86 -5.23
C VAL A 213 -0.27 3.61 -4.32
N ASP A 214 -0.24 4.23 -3.15
CA ASP A 214 -1.37 4.19 -2.20
C ASP A 214 -1.31 5.38 -1.24
N SER A 215 -2.33 5.54 -0.40
CA SER A 215 -2.42 6.57 0.61
C SER A 215 -2.75 6.00 1.99
N SER A 216 -2.30 6.66 3.05
CA SER A 216 -2.65 6.30 4.41
C SER A 216 -2.79 7.52 5.31
N GLY A 217 -3.68 7.42 6.32
CA GLY A 217 -3.89 8.47 7.31
C GLY A 217 -2.92 8.35 8.49
N PHE A 218 -2.45 9.53 8.97
CA PHE A 218 -1.68 9.68 10.19
C PHE A 218 -2.40 10.62 11.16
N ARG A 219 -2.49 10.26 12.42
CA ARG A 219 -3.21 11.03 13.43
C ARG A 219 -2.41 12.27 13.83
N CYS A 220 -3.06 13.44 13.84
CA CYS A 220 -2.44 14.71 14.28
C CYS A 220 -2.72 15.04 15.75
N SER A 221 -3.50 14.22 16.48
CA SER A 221 -3.77 14.39 17.91
C SER A 221 -3.89 13.04 18.62
N SER A 222 -3.21 12.90 19.75
CA SER A 222 -3.26 11.70 20.58
C SER A 222 -4.41 11.69 21.60
N PHE A 223 -5.08 12.83 21.85
CA PHE A 223 -6.02 12.99 22.95
C PHE A 223 -7.50 13.10 22.56
N GLY A 224 -7.82 13.09 21.27
CA GLY A 224 -9.16 13.43 20.79
C GLY A 224 -10.25 12.37 21.00
N SER A 225 -9.92 11.08 20.98
CA SER A 225 -10.94 10.02 20.94
C SER A 225 -11.66 9.84 22.28
N TYR A 226 -10.96 9.86 23.41
CA TYR A 226 -11.58 9.69 24.72
C TYR A 226 -12.41 10.92 25.12
N CYS A 227 -11.86 12.13 24.94
CA CYS A 227 -12.57 13.37 25.25
C CYS A 227 -13.81 13.58 24.36
N SER A 228 -13.74 13.26 23.06
CA SER A 228 -14.89 13.39 22.18
C SER A 228 -15.98 12.36 22.49
N GLN A 229 -15.62 11.12 22.86
CA GLN A 229 -16.58 10.12 23.32
C GLN A 229 -17.23 10.51 24.65
N LYS A 230 -16.45 10.99 25.63
CA LYS A 230 -16.95 11.36 26.96
C LYS A 230 -17.79 12.63 26.96
N HIS A 231 -17.41 13.63 26.17
CA HIS A 231 -18.07 14.95 26.18
C HIS A 231 -18.98 15.19 24.96
N ARG A 232 -19.21 14.17 24.10
CA ARG A 232 -19.99 14.27 22.85
C ARG A 232 -19.62 15.52 22.01
N SER A 233 -18.41 16.03 22.19
CA SER A 233 -17.92 17.16 21.42
C SER A 233 -17.58 16.68 20.00
N LYS A 234 -18.04 17.40 18.99
CA LYS A 234 -17.63 17.20 17.58
C LYS A 234 -16.19 17.70 17.37
N MET A 235 -15.23 17.19 18.14
CA MET A 235 -13.84 17.50 17.85
C MET A 235 -13.46 16.82 16.54
N LYS A 236 -13.19 17.62 15.53
CA LYS A 236 -12.62 17.15 14.26
C LYS A 236 -11.30 16.47 14.56
N HIS A 237 -11.22 15.18 14.30
CA HIS A 237 -9.95 14.48 14.29
C HIS A 237 -9.22 14.93 13.02
N ASN A 238 -8.21 15.76 13.19
CA ASN A 238 -7.38 16.17 12.07
C ASN A 238 -6.44 15.01 11.72
N TRP A 239 -6.62 14.44 10.57
CA TRP A 239 -5.73 13.45 9.97
C TRP A 239 -4.91 14.12 8.89
N LEU A 240 -3.66 13.69 8.81
CA LEU A 240 -2.78 13.99 7.70
C LEU A 240 -2.87 12.82 6.73
N LYS A 241 -3.25 13.06 5.48
CA LYS A 241 -3.28 12.04 4.44
C LYS A 241 -1.98 12.07 3.67
N VAL A 242 -1.31 10.94 3.61
CA VAL A 242 0.01 10.78 3.00
C VAL A 242 -0.12 9.84 1.82
N HIS A 243 0.16 10.35 0.61
CA HIS A 243 0.20 9.58 -0.62
C HIS A 243 1.65 9.29 -0.95
N ILE A 244 1.99 8.05 -1.25
CA ILE A 244 3.37 7.66 -1.58
C ILE A 244 3.40 6.86 -2.88
N CYS A 245 4.53 6.99 -3.57
CA CYS A 245 5.00 6.04 -4.57
C CYS A 245 6.16 5.26 -3.96
N THR A 246 6.10 3.94 -3.96
CA THR A 246 7.12 3.08 -3.36
C THR A 246 7.57 2.01 -4.34
N GLY A 247 8.86 1.72 -4.36
CA GLY A 247 9.41 0.57 -5.10
C GLY A 247 8.90 -0.74 -4.50
N VAL A 248 8.61 -1.70 -5.35
CA VAL A 248 8.03 -2.99 -4.95
C VAL A 248 9.08 -3.93 -4.35
N LYS A 249 10.32 -3.87 -4.83
CA LYS A 249 11.38 -4.80 -4.43
C LYS A 249 11.98 -4.46 -3.08
N THR A 250 12.24 -3.17 -2.81
CA THR A 250 12.91 -2.73 -1.58
C THR A 250 11.99 -1.99 -0.61
N ASN A 251 10.80 -1.61 -1.04
CA ASN A 251 9.86 -0.74 -0.33
C ASN A 251 10.38 0.70 -0.12
N ILE A 252 11.33 1.16 -0.92
CA ILE A 252 11.83 2.55 -0.88
C ILE A 252 10.76 3.53 -1.34
N ILE A 253 10.58 4.64 -0.64
CA ILE A 253 9.64 5.69 -1.02
C ILE A 253 10.35 6.65 -1.97
N THR A 254 9.88 6.74 -3.21
CA THR A 254 10.45 7.57 -4.26
C THR A 254 9.86 8.96 -4.32
N GLU A 255 8.56 9.08 -3.99
CA GLU A 255 7.84 10.35 -3.99
C GLU A 255 6.75 10.36 -2.92
N VAL A 256 6.42 11.54 -2.40
CA VAL A 256 5.40 11.74 -1.37
C VAL A 256 4.63 13.03 -1.59
N ILE A 257 3.33 12.96 -1.40
CA ILE A 257 2.43 14.12 -1.37
C ILE A 257 1.62 14.05 -0.08
N ILE A 258 1.56 15.17 0.63
CA ILE A 258 0.82 15.26 1.90
C ILE A 258 -0.37 16.19 1.70
N THR A 259 -1.56 15.70 2.02
CA THR A 259 -2.82 16.43 1.82
C THR A 259 -3.68 16.40 3.08
N ASP A 260 -4.80 17.12 3.03
CA ASP A 260 -5.85 17.01 4.04
C ASP A 260 -6.64 15.71 3.87
N GLU A 261 -7.30 15.29 4.94
CA GLU A 261 -8.05 14.03 5.01
C GLU A 261 -9.12 13.84 3.93
N HIS A 262 -9.70 14.93 3.43
CA HIS A 262 -10.80 14.91 2.45
C HIS A 262 -10.36 14.92 0.99
N VAL A 263 -9.06 15.04 0.72
CA VAL A 263 -8.55 15.10 -0.65
C VAL A 263 -8.59 13.70 -1.27
N HIS A 264 -9.12 13.62 -2.50
CA HIS A 264 -9.18 12.39 -3.27
C HIS A 264 -7.78 11.91 -3.72
N ASP A 265 -7.59 10.58 -3.78
CA ASP A 265 -6.31 9.95 -4.10
C ASP A 265 -5.95 10.07 -5.58
N SER A 266 -6.90 9.82 -6.46
CA SER A 266 -6.68 9.73 -7.90
C SER A 266 -5.99 10.96 -8.52
N PRO A 267 -6.29 12.22 -8.13
CA PRO A 267 -5.59 13.40 -8.66
C PRO A 267 -4.11 13.47 -8.28
N GLN A 268 -3.69 12.84 -7.18
CA GLN A 268 -2.30 12.86 -6.71
C GLN A 268 -1.40 11.89 -7.50
N PHE A 269 -2.00 10.92 -8.19
CA PHE A 269 -1.30 9.88 -8.92
C PHE A 269 -0.34 10.42 -9.99
N GLU A 270 -0.78 11.39 -10.77
CA GLU A 270 0.02 11.98 -11.85
C GLU A 270 1.35 12.50 -11.34
N GLN A 271 1.33 13.34 -10.31
CA GLN A 271 2.53 13.92 -9.75
C GLN A 271 3.46 12.88 -9.14
N LEU A 272 2.90 11.89 -8.40
CA LEU A 272 3.68 10.79 -7.80
C LEU A 272 4.44 9.99 -8.86
N ILE A 273 3.77 9.60 -9.93
CA ILE A 273 4.36 8.75 -10.97
C ILE A 273 5.29 9.54 -11.87
N THR A 274 4.91 10.75 -12.30
CA THR A 274 5.76 11.58 -13.17
C THR A 274 7.08 11.92 -12.49
N ASN A 275 7.03 12.38 -11.23
CA ASN A 275 8.25 12.71 -10.49
C ASN A 275 9.11 11.47 -10.20
N THR A 276 8.51 10.29 -10.05
CA THR A 276 9.26 9.02 -9.92
C THR A 276 9.94 8.66 -11.25
N ALA A 277 9.24 8.78 -12.38
CA ALA A 277 9.75 8.44 -13.70
C ALA A 277 10.90 9.36 -14.18
N GLU A 278 11.07 10.55 -13.60
CA GLU A 278 12.22 11.42 -13.86
C GLU A 278 13.54 10.80 -13.38
N ARG A 279 13.49 9.88 -12.42
CA ARG A 279 14.68 9.34 -11.72
C ARG A 279 14.78 7.81 -11.77
N PHE A 280 13.70 7.13 -12.09
CA PHE A 280 13.60 5.69 -12.12
C PHE A 280 13.08 5.21 -13.47
N ASN A 281 13.54 4.05 -13.90
CA ASN A 281 12.93 3.36 -15.03
C ASN A 281 11.65 2.65 -14.56
N VAL A 282 10.48 3.06 -15.07
CA VAL A 282 9.18 2.57 -14.59
C VAL A 282 8.64 1.52 -15.56
N ASN A 283 8.59 0.26 -15.12
CA ASN A 283 7.98 -0.84 -15.87
C ASN A 283 6.52 -1.04 -15.47
N ASP A 284 6.27 -1.47 -14.24
CA ASP A 284 4.93 -1.75 -13.74
C ASP A 284 4.51 -0.72 -12.69
N VAL A 285 3.28 -0.26 -12.78
CA VAL A 285 2.66 0.61 -11.78
C VAL A 285 1.39 -0.05 -11.27
N VAL A 286 1.34 -0.32 -9.98
CA VAL A 286 0.18 -0.91 -9.32
C VAL A 286 -0.47 0.10 -8.37
N ALA A 287 -1.80 0.18 -8.39
CA ALA A 287 -2.54 1.04 -7.48
C ALA A 287 -3.93 0.49 -7.21
N ASP A 288 -4.58 0.98 -6.15
CA ASP A 288 -5.92 0.56 -5.77
C ASP A 288 -6.98 1.00 -6.78
N LEU A 289 -8.16 0.38 -6.69
CA LEU A 289 -9.36 0.71 -7.46
C LEU A 289 -9.73 2.20 -7.42
N GLY A 290 -9.41 2.89 -6.34
CA GLY A 290 -9.60 4.34 -6.19
C GLY A 290 -8.85 5.18 -7.23
N TYR A 291 -7.77 4.66 -7.78
CA TYR A 291 -6.96 5.31 -8.81
C TYR A 291 -7.41 4.98 -10.25
N SER A 292 -8.46 4.15 -10.42
CA SER A 292 -8.95 3.75 -11.74
C SER A 292 -9.57 4.93 -12.49
N SER A 293 -8.78 5.52 -13.38
CA SER A 293 -9.21 6.62 -14.26
C SER A 293 -8.48 6.54 -15.61
N LYS A 294 -9.10 7.08 -16.67
CA LYS A 294 -8.48 7.16 -17.99
C LYS A 294 -7.16 7.92 -17.93
N LYS A 295 -7.18 9.07 -17.26
CA LYS A 295 -6.01 9.95 -17.11
C LYS A 295 -4.83 9.18 -16.50
N ASN A 296 -5.06 8.42 -15.43
CA ASN A 296 -3.98 7.69 -14.76
C ASN A 296 -3.39 6.59 -15.64
N LEU A 297 -4.22 5.84 -16.38
CA LEU A 297 -3.73 4.84 -17.34
C LEU A 297 -2.91 5.50 -18.48
N GLU A 298 -3.37 6.63 -18.99
CA GLU A 298 -2.68 7.39 -20.04
C GLU A 298 -1.34 7.94 -19.57
N ILE A 299 -1.24 8.41 -18.33
CA ILE A 299 0.01 8.86 -17.73
C ILE A 299 1.05 7.74 -17.68
N VAL A 300 0.66 6.57 -17.15
CA VAL A 300 1.57 5.42 -17.09
C VAL A 300 2.01 4.98 -18.49
N ASN A 301 1.09 4.92 -19.45
CA ASN A 301 1.45 4.59 -20.83
C ASN A 301 2.38 5.66 -21.48
N LYS A 302 2.20 6.95 -21.15
CA LYS A 302 3.05 8.04 -21.67
C LYS A 302 4.50 7.93 -21.21
N ILE A 303 4.74 7.43 -20.00
CA ILE A 303 6.10 7.19 -19.49
C ILE A 303 6.66 5.81 -19.91
N GLY A 304 5.92 5.04 -20.72
CA GLY A 304 6.34 3.73 -21.22
C GLY A 304 6.07 2.55 -20.28
N GLY A 305 5.39 2.77 -19.15
CA GLY A 305 5.06 1.73 -18.17
C GLY A 305 3.73 1.02 -18.42
N ASN A 306 3.50 -0.06 -17.67
CA ASN A 306 2.25 -0.82 -17.63
C ASN A 306 1.48 -0.52 -16.34
N ALA A 307 0.18 -0.22 -16.46
CA ALA A 307 -0.67 0.06 -15.31
C ALA A 307 -1.54 -1.15 -14.93
N TYR A 308 -1.41 -1.63 -13.70
CA TYR A 308 -2.24 -2.69 -13.14
C TYR A 308 -3.16 -2.10 -12.06
N ILE A 309 -4.20 -1.40 -12.52
CA ILE A 309 -5.22 -0.76 -11.69
C ILE A 309 -6.56 -1.43 -11.96
N PRO A 310 -7.22 -2.05 -10.97
CA PRO A 310 -8.47 -2.78 -11.19
C PRO A 310 -9.61 -1.88 -11.69
N PHE A 311 -10.60 -2.47 -12.34
CA PHE A 311 -11.78 -1.78 -12.81
C PHE A 311 -12.99 -2.07 -11.92
N LYS A 312 -13.87 -1.07 -11.74
CA LYS A 312 -15.13 -1.24 -10.99
C LYS A 312 -16.06 -2.20 -11.73
N LYS A 313 -16.91 -2.92 -11.01
CA LYS A 313 -17.87 -3.90 -11.58
C LYS A 313 -18.75 -3.34 -12.70
N ASN A 314 -19.13 -2.06 -12.60
CA ASN A 314 -20.01 -1.38 -13.56
C ASN A 314 -19.23 -0.60 -14.63
N THR A 315 -17.96 -0.87 -14.82
CA THR A 315 -17.14 -0.18 -15.81
C THR A 315 -17.46 -0.70 -17.22
N ALA A 316 -17.71 0.21 -18.15
CA ALA A 316 -17.82 -0.14 -19.56
C ALA A 316 -16.44 -0.35 -20.19
N GLY A 317 -16.30 -1.44 -20.96
CA GLY A 317 -15.04 -1.77 -21.66
C GLY A 317 -14.71 -0.79 -22.79
N VAL A 318 -15.73 -0.19 -23.39
CA VAL A 318 -15.56 0.80 -24.46
C VAL A 318 -15.62 2.19 -23.86
N SER A 319 -14.56 2.96 -24.06
CA SER A 319 -14.50 4.36 -23.62
C SER A 319 -14.20 5.26 -24.81
N ARG A 320 -15.14 6.16 -25.14
CA ARG A 320 -14.90 7.17 -26.17
C ARG A 320 -13.65 7.99 -25.81
N GLY A 321 -12.68 8.00 -26.73
CA GLY A 321 -11.47 8.82 -26.64
C GLY A 321 -10.24 8.20 -25.99
N SER A 322 -10.28 6.94 -25.47
CA SER A 322 -9.07 6.31 -24.91
C SER A 322 -8.95 4.83 -25.34
N MET A 323 -8.04 4.57 -26.26
CA MET A 323 -7.70 3.18 -26.63
C MET A 323 -6.97 2.46 -25.49
N ILE A 324 -6.20 3.18 -24.69
CA ILE A 324 -5.44 2.64 -23.56
C ILE A 324 -6.41 2.07 -22.52
N TRP A 325 -7.47 2.80 -22.20
CA TRP A 325 -8.53 2.32 -21.32
C TRP A 325 -9.16 1.02 -21.82
N THR A 326 -9.55 0.98 -23.10
CA THR A 326 -10.17 -0.19 -23.71
C THR A 326 -9.24 -1.40 -23.66
N ARG A 327 -7.96 -1.21 -24.02
CA ARG A 327 -6.93 -2.28 -23.98
C ARG A 327 -6.74 -2.79 -22.55
N ALA A 328 -6.54 -1.90 -21.58
CA ALA A 328 -6.35 -2.25 -20.18
C ALA A 328 -7.58 -2.98 -19.60
N TYR A 329 -8.81 -2.56 -19.96
CA TYR A 329 -10.03 -3.22 -19.54
C TYR A 329 -10.13 -4.65 -20.09
N HIS A 330 -9.87 -4.83 -21.38
CA HIS A 330 -9.91 -6.17 -21.99
C HIS A 330 -8.81 -7.08 -21.42
N TYR A 331 -7.61 -6.56 -21.20
CA TYR A 331 -6.55 -7.31 -20.54
C TYR A 331 -6.99 -7.75 -19.13
N PHE A 332 -7.54 -6.85 -18.32
CA PHE A 332 -8.09 -7.16 -17.00
C PHE A 332 -9.19 -8.23 -17.01
N GLN A 333 -10.01 -8.30 -18.07
CA GLN A 333 -11.11 -9.28 -18.19
C GLN A 333 -10.63 -10.64 -18.74
N LEU A 334 -9.77 -10.63 -19.74
CA LEU A 334 -9.38 -11.83 -20.48
C LEU A 334 -8.16 -12.54 -19.87
N HIS A 335 -7.24 -11.76 -19.27
CA HIS A 335 -6.00 -12.26 -18.67
C HIS A 335 -6.00 -12.02 -17.16
N ARG A 336 -7.08 -12.43 -16.50
CA ARG A 336 -7.33 -12.13 -15.10
C ARG A 336 -6.24 -12.64 -14.16
N GLU A 337 -5.77 -13.85 -14.35
CA GLU A 337 -4.74 -14.47 -13.50
C GLU A 337 -3.42 -13.71 -13.63
N GLU A 338 -2.96 -13.50 -14.86
CA GLU A 338 -1.74 -12.74 -15.15
C GLU A 338 -1.82 -11.31 -14.60
N PHE A 339 -2.97 -10.62 -14.78
CA PHE A 339 -3.19 -9.30 -14.19
C PHE A 339 -3.07 -9.33 -12.67
N MET A 340 -3.64 -10.36 -12.02
CA MET A 340 -3.60 -10.46 -10.56
C MET A 340 -2.21 -10.74 -10.02
N ASP A 341 -1.36 -11.48 -10.74
CA ASP A 341 0.03 -11.71 -10.36
C ASP A 341 0.81 -10.39 -10.27
N HIS A 342 0.62 -9.50 -11.24
CA HIS A 342 1.19 -8.15 -11.18
C HIS A 342 0.54 -7.29 -10.09
N TYR A 343 -0.80 -7.32 -9.99
CA TYR A 343 -1.55 -6.51 -9.03
C TYR A 343 -1.23 -6.84 -7.57
N HIS A 344 -0.89 -8.09 -7.24
CA HIS A 344 -0.53 -8.51 -5.89
C HIS A 344 0.71 -7.78 -5.34
N LYS A 345 1.56 -7.24 -6.21
CA LYS A 345 2.68 -6.36 -5.83
C LYS A 345 2.22 -5.13 -5.02
N ARG A 346 0.93 -4.75 -5.11
CA ARG A 346 0.34 -3.63 -4.32
C ARG A 346 0.47 -3.83 -2.81
N SER A 347 0.47 -5.06 -2.32
CA SER A 347 0.63 -5.34 -0.88
C SER A 347 1.91 -4.76 -0.26
N ASN A 348 2.93 -4.47 -1.09
CA ASN A 348 4.19 -3.88 -0.63
C ASN A 348 4.02 -2.46 -0.10
N VAL A 349 3.13 -1.64 -0.71
CA VAL A 349 2.88 -0.28 -0.19
C VAL A 349 2.18 -0.30 1.16
N GLU A 350 1.29 -1.27 1.40
CA GLU A 350 0.66 -1.48 2.71
C GLU A 350 1.70 -1.86 3.77
N SER A 351 2.64 -2.73 3.39
CA SER A 351 3.77 -3.14 4.23
C SER A 351 4.68 -1.95 4.55
N THR A 352 4.91 -1.06 3.58
CA THR A 352 5.66 0.19 3.75
C THR A 352 5.00 1.10 4.79
N PHE A 353 3.70 1.36 4.68
CA PHE A 353 2.98 2.15 5.69
C PHE A 353 2.98 1.49 7.07
N ALA A 354 2.81 0.17 7.14
CA ALA A 354 2.87 -0.57 8.39
C ALA A 354 4.25 -0.46 9.04
N ALA A 355 5.33 -0.51 8.26
CA ALA A 355 6.70 -0.35 8.75
C ALA A 355 6.96 1.06 9.29
N ILE A 356 6.53 2.12 8.58
CA ILE A 356 6.64 3.51 9.05
C ILE A 356 5.90 3.69 10.37
N LYS A 357 4.64 3.22 10.44
CA LYS A 357 3.81 3.34 11.65
C LYS A 357 4.40 2.57 12.83
N ARG A 358 5.00 1.41 12.57
CA ARG A 358 5.65 0.59 13.61
C ARG A 358 6.95 1.21 14.10
N LYS A 359 7.82 1.68 13.17
CA LYS A 359 9.12 2.28 13.52
C LYS A 359 8.98 3.66 14.15
N PHE A 360 8.12 4.54 13.62
CA PHE A 360 8.08 5.96 14.00
C PHE A 360 6.75 6.40 14.63
N GLY A 361 5.83 5.47 14.84
CA GLY A 361 4.49 5.73 15.39
C GLY A 361 3.52 6.35 14.38
N GLU A 362 2.24 6.07 14.54
CA GLU A 362 1.16 6.57 13.67
C GLU A 362 0.72 8.01 13.98
N THR A 363 1.21 8.58 15.09
CA THR A 363 0.80 9.91 15.54
C THR A 363 1.86 10.94 15.18
N ILE A 364 1.42 12.07 14.64
CA ILE A 364 2.23 13.28 14.41
C ILE A 364 2.17 14.12 15.69
N LYS A 365 3.32 14.49 16.23
CA LYS A 365 3.44 15.23 17.51
C LYS A 365 3.38 16.74 17.33
N SER A 366 3.70 17.24 16.14
CA SER A 366 3.65 18.64 15.78
C SER A 366 2.23 19.18 15.74
N LYS A 367 2.03 20.47 16.05
CA LYS A 367 0.71 21.09 16.19
C LYS A 367 0.27 21.90 14.97
N SER A 368 1.17 22.65 14.35
CA SER A 368 0.85 23.44 13.15
C SER A 368 0.93 22.57 11.89
N ARG A 369 0.16 22.91 10.87
CA ARG A 369 0.10 22.17 9.61
C ARG A 369 1.48 22.01 8.97
N VAL A 370 2.23 23.10 8.81
CA VAL A 370 3.58 23.05 8.23
C VAL A 370 4.51 22.12 9.02
N ALA A 371 4.47 22.21 10.36
CA ALA A 371 5.31 21.35 11.18
C ALA A 371 4.88 19.88 11.14
N GLN A 372 3.59 19.60 10.95
CA GLN A 372 3.08 18.24 10.77
C GLN A 372 3.57 17.63 9.46
N GLU A 373 3.52 18.39 8.38
CA GLU A 373 4.05 17.97 7.08
C GLU A 373 5.55 17.72 7.17
N ASN A 374 6.31 18.63 7.74
CA ASN A 374 7.75 18.51 7.90
C ASN A 374 8.14 17.34 8.81
N GLU A 375 7.38 17.08 9.90
CA GLU A 375 7.58 15.90 10.74
C GLU A 375 7.35 14.60 9.97
N MET A 376 6.32 14.56 9.12
CA MET A 376 6.04 13.39 8.31
C MET A 376 7.12 13.15 7.25
N LEU A 377 7.59 14.20 6.59
CA LEU A 377 8.71 14.12 5.65
C LEU A 377 9.99 13.60 6.32
N CYS A 378 10.29 14.06 7.54
CA CYS A 378 11.41 13.52 8.31
C CYS A 378 11.24 12.03 8.66
N LYS A 379 10.02 11.57 8.97
CA LYS A 379 9.75 10.12 9.18
C LYS A 379 10.01 9.32 7.91
N ILE A 380 9.62 9.84 6.74
CA ILE A 380 9.85 9.19 5.44
C ILE A 380 11.34 9.12 5.12
N ILE A 381 12.09 10.20 5.32
CA ILE A 381 13.55 10.21 5.12
C ILE A 381 14.21 9.18 6.04
N ALA A 382 13.86 9.20 7.32
CA ALA A 382 14.37 8.23 8.28
C ALA A 382 14.04 6.78 7.86
N TYR A 383 12.84 6.54 7.34
CA TYR A 383 12.44 5.25 6.80
C TYR A 383 13.31 4.86 5.58
N ASN A 384 13.46 5.74 4.60
CA ASN A 384 14.27 5.48 3.41
C ASN A 384 15.71 5.13 3.76
N ILE A 385 16.33 5.83 4.72
CA ILE A 385 17.68 5.50 5.19
C ILE A 385 17.73 4.08 5.75
N THR A 386 16.73 3.64 6.54
CA THR A 386 16.71 2.26 7.05
C THR A 386 16.53 1.22 5.93
N VAL A 387 15.80 1.55 4.87
CA VAL A 387 15.68 0.70 3.66
C VAL A 387 17.00 0.61 2.93
N ILE A 388 17.72 1.73 2.79
CA ILE A 388 19.06 1.74 2.16
C ILE A 388 20.05 0.89 2.96
N ILE A 389 20.06 1.00 4.29
CA ILE A 389 20.92 0.17 5.14
C ILE A 389 20.66 -1.32 4.91
N TYR A 390 19.38 -1.72 4.83
CA TYR A 390 19.05 -3.09 4.47
C TYR A 390 19.54 -3.46 3.06
N ALA A 391 19.34 -2.58 2.08
CA ALA A 391 19.76 -2.80 0.70
C ALA A 391 21.30 -2.88 0.54
N MET A 392 22.07 -2.18 1.37
CA MET A 392 23.54 -2.30 1.40
C MET A 392 23.97 -3.75 1.71
N HIS A 393 23.29 -4.38 2.67
CA HIS A 393 23.59 -5.76 3.06
C HIS A 393 22.99 -6.80 2.09
N GLU A 394 21.82 -6.51 1.52
CA GLU A 394 21.13 -7.45 0.65
C GLU A 394 21.67 -7.46 -0.78
N PHE A 395 21.95 -6.26 -1.33
CA PHE A 395 22.39 -6.09 -2.72
C PHE A 395 23.83 -5.64 -2.87
N GLY A 396 24.55 -5.40 -1.77
CA GLY A 396 25.95 -4.97 -1.79
C GLY A 396 26.14 -3.57 -2.38
N ILE A 397 25.13 -2.69 -2.30
CA ILE A 397 25.23 -1.32 -2.82
C ILE A 397 26.07 -0.43 -1.91
N THR A 398 26.73 0.54 -2.51
CA THR A 398 27.35 1.68 -1.80
C THR A 398 26.49 2.90 -2.11
N PRO A 399 25.72 3.45 -1.13
CA PRO A 399 24.87 4.58 -1.36
C PRO A 399 25.68 5.83 -1.72
N ASP A 400 25.25 6.52 -2.77
CA ASP A 400 25.73 7.84 -3.15
C ASP A 400 24.53 8.77 -3.31
N PHE A 401 24.57 9.91 -2.64
CA PHE A 401 23.54 10.95 -2.70
C PHE A 401 23.97 12.15 -3.54
N CYS A 402 25.15 12.09 -4.16
CA CYS A 402 25.63 13.11 -5.07
C CYS A 402 24.93 12.95 -6.43
N ILE A 403 24.37 14.03 -6.96
CA ILE A 403 23.82 14.12 -8.31
C ILE A 403 24.78 14.91 -9.18
#